data_fc48a5f61f3910ebd8ac89dcc554f933
#
_entry.id   fc48a5f61f3910ebd8ac89dcc554f933
#
_cell.length_a   1.000
_cell.length_b   1.000
_cell.length_c   1.000
_cell.angle_alpha   90.00
_cell.angle_beta   90.00
_cell.angle_gamma   90.00
#
_symmetry.space_group_name_H-M   'P 1'
#
loop_
_entity.id
_entity.type
_entity.pdbx_description
1 polymer ?
#
loop_
_entity_poly.entity_id
_entity_poly.type
_entity_poly.pdbx_seq_one_letter_code
_entity_poly.pdbx_strand_id
1 'polypeptide(L)'
;GSVVKWDGNRLTVWDTTQGVFEVQETVAQSLKLPLANVRVIGHYMGGGFGSKLEAGKYTIVAALLAKATARPVKLFLSREEEFLATGNRPANTMTVKVGAKKDGTLTAIEFSSIGSGGAYPNGASSSFLATDLYTCPNVKTVDENVAINAGRARAMRAPGFPQGAWALEQAMDELAVKLGIDPVALRLANVPKVSQRRGNQPYTSTGLAECLRDGAKAFGWEELRRAKKPDGPVRKGYGVASALWGYGGGPPATVIVKLY
;
A
#
# COMPACT_ATOMS: atom_id res chain seq x y z
N GLY A 1 -8.27 9.14 16.81
CA GLY A 1 -8.35 9.96 18.02
C GLY A 1 -7.75 9.28 19.24
N SER A 2 -7.46 10.06 20.29
CA SER A 2 -6.77 9.60 21.48
C SER A 2 -7.44 10.12 22.74
N VAL A 3 -7.32 9.35 23.85
CA VAL A 3 -7.57 9.81 25.19
C VAL A 3 -6.26 9.78 25.96
N VAL A 4 -5.94 10.83 26.69
CA VAL A 4 -4.64 10.98 27.34
C VAL A 4 -4.81 11.40 28.79
N LYS A 5 -4.04 10.80 29.68
CA LYS A 5 -4.01 11.13 31.12
C LYS A 5 -2.58 11.13 31.65
N TRP A 6 -2.23 12.15 32.40
CA TRP A 6 -1.02 12.21 33.20
C TRP A 6 -1.28 11.76 34.64
N ASP A 7 -0.30 11.07 35.21
CA ASP A 7 -0.22 10.73 36.61
C ASP A 7 1.22 11.00 37.08
N GLY A 8 1.42 12.17 37.69
CA GLY A 8 2.76 12.70 37.96
C GLY A 8 3.57 12.84 36.66
N ASN A 9 4.65 12.09 36.54
CA ASN A 9 5.52 12.05 35.35
C ASN A 9 5.20 10.89 34.41
N ARG A 10 4.15 10.11 34.67
CA ARG A 10 3.70 8.99 33.81
C ARG A 10 2.54 9.42 32.94
N LEU A 11 2.62 9.03 31.68
CA LEU A 11 1.63 9.32 30.66
C LEU A 11 0.95 8.03 30.20
N THR A 12 -0.37 7.98 30.28
CA THR A 12 -1.17 6.92 29.67
C THR A 12 -1.92 7.47 28.47
N VAL A 13 -1.79 6.79 27.35
CA VAL A 13 -2.42 7.13 26.06
C VAL A 13 -3.29 5.96 25.63
N TRP A 14 -4.58 6.15 25.52
CA TRP A 14 -5.49 5.24 24.82
C TRP A 14 -5.63 5.74 23.39
N ASP A 15 -5.08 4.99 22.44
CA ASP A 15 -5.03 5.41 21.04
C ASP A 15 -5.68 4.37 20.11
N THR A 16 -6.21 4.85 18.99
CA THR A 16 -6.70 4.01 17.92
C THR A 16 -5.54 3.69 16.96
N THR A 17 -4.72 2.70 17.30
CA THR A 17 -3.45 2.43 16.61
C THR A 17 -3.30 0.97 16.19
N GLN A 18 -2.52 0.74 15.13
CA GLN A 18 -2.03 -0.56 14.68
C GLN A 18 -0.70 -0.95 15.35
N GLY A 19 0.01 0.02 15.94
CA GLY A 19 1.33 -0.16 16.53
C GLY A 19 1.44 0.56 17.87
N VAL A 20 1.19 -0.14 18.97
CA VAL A 20 1.23 0.46 20.33
C VAL A 20 2.64 0.89 20.70
N PHE A 21 3.65 0.15 20.27
CA PHE A 21 5.05 0.47 20.56
C PHE A 21 5.56 1.65 19.73
N GLU A 22 5.18 1.74 18.46
CA GLU A 22 5.53 2.87 17.59
C GLU A 22 4.88 4.17 18.07
N VAL A 23 3.65 4.10 18.59
CA VAL A 23 2.99 5.24 19.22
C VAL A 23 3.71 5.62 20.52
N GLN A 24 4.11 4.63 21.33
CA GLN A 24 4.86 4.87 22.57
C GLN A 24 6.17 5.60 22.30
N GLU A 25 6.95 5.11 21.34
CA GLU A 25 8.22 5.73 20.92
C GLU A 25 8.02 7.15 20.40
N THR A 26 7.05 7.34 19.49
CA THR A 26 6.75 8.65 18.90
C THR A 26 6.35 9.66 19.99
N VAL A 27 5.51 9.26 20.92
CA VAL A 27 5.05 10.12 22.04
C VAL A 27 6.21 10.42 22.98
N ALA A 28 7.00 9.42 23.38
CA ALA A 28 8.15 9.60 24.26
C ALA A 28 9.18 10.56 23.65
N GLN A 29 9.53 10.39 22.40
CA GLN A 29 10.47 11.27 21.67
C GLN A 29 9.93 12.69 21.55
N SER A 30 8.67 12.85 21.13
CA SER A 30 8.04 14.16 20.90
C SER A 30 7.95 14.99 22.18
N LEU A 31 7.69 14.33 23.33
CA LEU A 31 7.55 14.98 24.63
C LEU A 31 8.83 14.93 25.48
N LYS A 32 9.92 14.37 24.94
CA LYS A 32 11.21 14.18 25.62
C LYS A 32 11.05 13.44 26.97
N LEU A 33 10.29 12.35 26.96
CA LEU A 33 10.04 11.50 28.12
C LEU A 33 10.87 10.22 28.04
N PRO A 34 11.27 9.63 29.17
CA PRO A 34 11.73 8.26 29.21
C PRO A 34 10.63 7.32 28.69
N LEU A 35 11.00 6.34 27.86
CA LEU A 35 10.05 5.38 27.27
C LEU A 35 9.21 4.67 28.35
N ALA A 36 9.83 4.31 29.48
CA ALA A 36 9.18 3.66 30.60
C ALA A 36 8.08 4.52 31.27
N ASN A 37 8.05 5.83 31.02
CA ASN A 37 7.05 6.74 31.56
C ASN A 37 5.83 6.89 30.61
N VAL A 38 5.84 6.28 29.44
CA VAL A 38 4.74 6.33 28.48
C VAL A 38 4.12 4.94 28.34
N ARG A 39 2.82 4.84 28.63
CA ARG A 39 2.01 3.64 28.42
C ARG A 39 1.00 3.88 27.32
N VAL A 40 0.99 3.02 26.30
CA VAL A 40 0.00 3.07 25.22
C VAL A 40 -0.92 1.85 25.28
N ILE A 41 -2.21 2.10 25.11
CA ILE A 41 -3.26 1.10 25.18
C ILE A 41 -4.10 1.20 23.90
N GLY A 42 -4.16 0.14 23.11
CA GLY A 42 -4.90 0.07 21.84
C GLY A 42 -5.99 -0.98 21.87
N HIS A 43 -6.99 -0.87 22.76
CA HIS A 43 -8.04 -1.87 22.91
C HIS A 43 -9.04 -1.87 21.76
N TYR A 44 -9.33 -0.72 21.16
CA TYR A 44 -10.36 -0.57 20.13
C TYR A 44 -9.82 0.22 18.94
N MET A 45 -10.01 -0.33 17.77
CA MET A 45 -9.64 0.30 16.50
C MET A 45 -10.64 -0.08 15.42
N GLY A 46 -11.31 0.91 14.82
CA GLY A 46 -12.28 0.70 13.76
C GLY A 46 -11.68 0.43 12.37
N GLY A 47 -10.37 0.29 12.28
CA GLY A 47 -9.59 0.09 11.07
C GLY A 47 -8.41 1.06 11.01
N GLY A 48 -7.32 0.66 10.37
CA GLY A 48 -6.10 1.46 10.27
C GLY A 48 -5.52 1.50 8.88
N PHE A 49 -5.49 0.36 8.19
CA PHE A 49 -5.03 0.18 6.81
C PHE A 49 -3.63 0.76 6.51
N GLY A 50 -2.80 0.87 7.54
CA GLY A 50 -1.45 1.46 7.46
C GLY A 50 -1.38 2.91 7.96
N SER A 51 -2.47 3.67 7.98
CA SER A 51 -2.44 5.09 8.38
C SER A 51 -2.31 5.31 9.89
N LYS A 52 -2.51 4.27 10.69
CA LYS A 52 -2.46 4.32 12.17
C LYS A 52 -1.27 3.55 12.75
N LEU A 53 -0.14 3.50 12.05
CA LEU A 53 1.08 2.86 12.54
C LEU A 53 1.83 3.72 13.55
N GLU A 54 1.76 5.04 13.42
CA GLU A 54 2.45 6.01 14.28
C GLU A 54 1.43 6.91 15.00
N ALA A 55 1.85 7.56 16.08
CA ALA A 55 1.05 8.61 16.70
C ALA A 55 0.72 9.74 15.72
N GLY A 56 -0.53 10.16 15.72
CA GLY A 56 -0.92 11.39 15.02
C GLY A 56 -0.48 12.63 15.77
N LYS A 57 -0.39 13.78 15.10
CA LYS A 57 -0.15 15.08 15.74
C LYS A 57 -1.19 15.37 16.82
N TYR A 58 -2.42 14.93 16.60
CA TYR A 58 -3.53 15.06 17.55
C TYR A 58 -3.26 14.34 18.88
N THR A 59 -2.55 13.20 18.86
CA THR A 59 -2.15 12.48 20.08
C THR A 59 -1.18 13.31 20.91
N ILE A 60 -0.20 13.95 20.25
CA ILE A 60 0.76 14.84 20.92
C ILE A 60 0.07 16.09 21.47
N VAL A 61 -0.82 16.70 20.69
CA VAL A 61 -1.62 17.86 21.12
C VAL A 61 -2.48 17.48 22.34
N ALA A 62 -3.15 16.33 22.32
CA ALA A 62 -3.93 15.86 23.47
C ALA A 62 -3.06 15.67 24.72
N ALA A 63 -1.83 15.16 24.58
CA ALA A 63 -0.90 14.99 25.68
C ALA A 63 -0.43 16.32 26.28
N LEU A 64 -0.15 17.30 25.43
CA LEU A 64 0.22 18.65 25.87
C LEU A 64 -0.94 19.36 26.58
N LEU A 65 -2.15 19.28 26.04
CA LEU A 65 -3.36 19.83 26.65
C LEU A 65 -3.66 19.16 28.01
N ALA A 66 -3.55 17.83 28.08
CA ALA A 66 -3.75 17.11 29.33
C ALA A 66 -2.74 17.52 30.41
N LYS A 67 -1.49 17.83 30.02
CA LYS A 67 -0.47 18.34 30.93
C LYS A 67 -0.78 19.75 31.41
N ALA A 68 -1.16 20.62 30.47
CA ALA A 68 -1.45 22.05 30.79
C ALA A 68 -2.69 22.21 31.67
N THR A 69 -3.70 21.36 31.49
CA THR A 69 -4.96 21.44 32.24
C THR A 69 -4.95 20.61 33.54
N ALA A 70 -3.94 19.76 33.73
CA ALA A 70 -3.87 18.75 34.79
C ALA A 70 -5.13 17.82 34.80
N ARG A 71 -5.77 17.61 33.66
CA ARG A 71 -6.98 16.77 33.46
C ARG A 71 -6.81 15.81 32.32
N PRO A 72 -7.52 14.66 32.30
CA PRO A 72 -7.59 13.83 31.11
C PRO A 72 -8.19 14.59 29.94
N VAL A 73 -7.62 14.39 28.75
CA VAL A 73 -8.10 15.01 27.52
C VAL A 73 -8.47 13.92 26.52
N LYS A 74 -9.65 14.03 25.92
CA LYS A 74 -10.10 13.25 24.78
C LYS A 74 -10.12 14.15 23.55
N LEU A 75 -9.35 13.75 22.51
CA LEU A 75 -9.31 14.45 21.24
C LEU A 75 -9.62 13.48 20.12
N PHE A 76 -10.70 13.75 19.40
CA PHE A 76 -11.09 13.00 18.21
C PHE A 76 -11.26 13.98 17.06
N LEU A 77 -10.77 13.59 15.89
CA LEU A 77 -10.89 14.36 14.67
C LEU A 77 -12.30 14.21 14.09
N SER A 78 -12.83 15.28 13.55
CA SER A 78 -13.98 15.25 12.65
C SER A 78 -13.61 14.56 11.33
N ARG A 79 -14.59 14.25 10.50
CA ARG A 79 -14.32 13.68 9.17
C ARG A 79 -13.49 14.61 8.28
N GLU A 80 -13.74 15.91 8.34
CA GLU A 80 -12.95 16.91 7.62
C GLU A 80 -11.50 16.94 8.11
N GLU A 81 -11.28 17.00 9.40
CA GLU A 81 -9.94 16.98 10.00
C GLU A 81 -9.19 15.67 9.69
N GLU A 82 -9.88 14.53 9.59
CA GLU A 82 -9.26 13.29 9.16
C GLU A 82 -8.70 13.38 7.74
N PHE A 83 -9.39 14.05 6.82
CA PHE A 83 -8.86 14.27 5.47
C PHE A 83 -7.68 15.24 5.43
N LEU A 84 -7.67 16.25 6.30
CA LEU A 84 -6.65 17.29 6.30
C LEU A 84 -5.40 16.93 7.11
N ALA A 85 -5.54 16.18 8.21
CA ALA A 85 -4.48 16.04 9.21
C ALA A 85 -3.87 14.64 9.33
N THR A 86 -4.51 13.58 8.83
CA THR A 86 -4.03 12.21 9.06
C THR A 86 -3.10 11.65 7.99
N GLY A 87 -2.98 12.33 6.86
CA GLY A 87 -2.21 11.87 5.71
C GLY A 87 -3.04 11.01 4.75
N ASN A 88 -2.50 10.79 3.57
CA ASN A 88 -3.15 10.14 2.45
C ASN A 88 -2.20 9.22 1.69
N ARG A 89 -2.74 8.38 0.81
CA ARG A 89 -1.94 7.68 -0.19
C ARG A 89 -1.30 8.70 -1.13
N PRO A 90 0.03 8.62 -1.39
CA PRO A 90 0.69 9.55 -2.32
C PRO A 90 0.06 9.52 -3.71
N ALA A 91 -0.07 10.68 -4.33
CA ALA A 91 -0.35 10.77 -5.75
C ALA A 91 0.91 10.43 -6.55
N ASN A 92 0.74 9.78 -7.70
CA ASN A 92 1.84 9.43 -8.61
C ASN A 92 1.47 9.79 -10.04
N THR A 93 2.44 10.35 -10.77
CA THR A 93 2.42 10.44 -12.23
C THR A 93 3.35 9.37 -12.77
N MET A 94 2.83 8.50 -13.63
CA MET A 94 3.56 7.31 -14.06
C MET A 94 3.63 7.23 -15.58
N THR A 95 4.79 6.80 -16.08
CA THR A 95 5.01 6.50 -17.50
C THR A 95 5.52 5.07 -17.61
N VAL A 96 4.83 4.26 -18.42
CA VAL A 96 5.18 2.86 -18.65
C VAL A 96 5.37 2.62 -20.14
N LYS A 97 6.51 2.00 -20.50
CA LYS A 97 6.76 1.47 -21.85
C LYS A 97 6.98 -0.03 -21.74
N VAL A 98 6.30 -0.77 -22.58
CA VAL A 98 6.38 -2.24 -22.61
C VAL A 98 6.72 -2.69 -24.03
N GLY A 99 7.71 -3.56 -24.12
CA GLY A 99 8.08 -4.25 -25.38
C GLY A 99 7.83 -5.74 -25.28
N ALA A 100 7.32 -6.34 -26.35
CA ALA A 100 7.10 -7.78 -26.44
C ALA A 100 7.37 -8.30 -27.86
N LYS A 101 7.58 -9.62 -27.95
CA LYS A 101 7.56 -10.35 -29.25
C LYS A 101 6.11 -10.48 -29.71
N LYS A 102 5.96 -10.90 -30.98
CA LYS A 102 4.63 -11.14 -31.57
C LYS A 102 3.82 -12.23 -30.85
N ASP A 103 4.47 -13.15 -30.19
CA ASP A 103 3.86 -14.22 -29.40
C ASP A 103 3.42 -13.77 -27.99
N GLY A 104 3.64 -12.49 -27.64
CA GLY A 104 3.30 -11.93 -26.34
C GLY A 104 4.39 -12.05 -25.27
N THR A 105 5.53 -12.70 -25.57
CA THR A 105 6.66 -12.76 -24.61
C THR A 105 7.25 -11.38 -24.39
N LEU A 106 7.26 -10.90 -23.14
CA LEU A 106 7.83 -9.60 -22.79
C LEU A 106 9.34 -9.57 -23.04
N THR A 107 9.82 -8.46 -23.56
CA THR A 107 11.26 -8.23 -23.85
C THR A 107 11.86 -7.09 -23.04
N ALA A 108 11.08 -6.06 -22.76
CA ALA A 108 11.51 -4.93 -21.94
C ALA A 108 10.34 -4.23 -21.26
N ILE A 109 10.58 -3.72 -20.05
CA ILE A 109 9.69 -2.79 -19.34
C ILE A 109 10.52 -1.60 -18.87
N GLU A 110 10.12 -0.38 -19.21
CA GLU A 110 10.60 0.84 -18.61
C GLU A 110 9.44 1.49 -17.85
N PHE A 111 9.61 1.68 -16.53
CA PHE A 111 8.59 2.25 -15.67
C PHE A 111 9.18 3.40 -14.86
N SER A 112 8.72 4.61 -15.07
CA SER A 112 9.04 5.78 -14.26
C SER A 112 7.83 6.27 -13.49
N SER A 113 8.06 6.69 -12.25
CA SER A 113 7.05 7.21 -11.33
C SER A 113 7.57 8.46 -10.64
N ILE A 114 6.81 9.54 -10.71
CA ILE A 114 7.03 10.77 -9.94
C ILE A 114 5.92 10.82 -8.88
N GLY A 115 6.29 10.67 -7.61
CA GLY A 115 5.37 10.61 -6.49
C GLY A 115 5.48 11.80 -5.55
N SER A 116 4.37 12.18 -4.92
CA SER A 116 4.33 13.28 -3.95
C SER A 116 4.10 12.77 -2.53
N GLY A 117 5.13 12.86 -1.69
CA GLY A 117 5.08 12.47 -0.27
C GLY A 117 4.59 13.56 0.69
N GLY A 118 4.15 14.72 0.15
CA GLY A 118 3.84 15.92 0.93
C GLY A 118 5.06 16.82 1.10
N ALA A 119 5.07 17.64 2.14
CA ALA A 119 6.18 18.55 2.44
C ALA A 119 7.47 17.81 2.87
N TYR A 120 7.36 16.53 3.18
CA TYR A 120 8.46 15.65 3.55
C TYR A 120 8.54 14.50 2.53
N PRO A 121 9.30 14.64 1.44
CA PRO A 121 9.31 13.67 0.35
C PRO A 121 9.88 12.33 0.81
N ASN A 122 9.02 11.32 0.89
CA ASN A 122 9.40 9.94 1.16
C ASN A 122 8.27 8.98 0.77
N GLY A 123 8.64 7.74 0.44
CA GLY A 123 7.71 6.63 0.37
C GLY A 123 6.62 6.69 -0.72
N ALA A 124 6.84 7.43 -1.80
CA ALA A 124 5.89 7.54 -2.91
C ALA A 124 6.23 6.66 -4.12
N SER A 125 7.19 5.74 -3.98
CA SER A 125 7.62 4.83 -5.05
C SER A 125 6.53 3.85 -5.45
N SER A 126 6.40 3.57 -6.75
CA SER A 126 5.41 2.64 -7.30
C SER A 126 5.89 1.83 -8.49
N SER A 127 7.09 2.10 -9.05
CA SER A 127 7.62 1.44 -10.24
C SER A 127 8.13 0.02 -9.96
N PHE A 128 8.47 -0.31 -8.72
CA PHE A 128 9.08 -1.58 -8.32
C PHE A 128 8.21 -2.81 -8.61
N LEU A 129 6.90 -2.64 -8.82
CA LEU A 129 6.01 -3.72 -9.21
C LEU A 129 6.41 -4.36 -10.55
N ALA A 130 6.98 -3.56 -11.46
CA ALA A 130 7.42 -4.03 -12.77
C ALA A 130 8.50 -5.12 -12.72
N THR A 131 9.19 -5.24 -11.60
CA THR A 131 10.27 -6.23 -11.44
C THR A 131 9.79 -7.63 -11.07
N ASP A 132 8.54 -7.78 -10.61
CA ASP A 132 8.08 -9.06 -10.04
C ASP A 132 6.69 -9.50 -10.52
N LEU A 133 5.86 -8.61 -11.08
CA LEU A 133 4.50 -9.00 -11.49
C LEU A 133 4.51 -9.88 -12.73
N TYR A 134 5.43 -9.64 -13.65
CA TYR A 134 5.62 -10.39 -14.88
C TYR A 134 7.10 -10.72 -15.10
N THR A 135 7.35 -11.88 -15.73
CA THR A 135 8.70 -12.22 -16.18
C THR A 135 9.08 -11.31 -17.34
N CYS A 136 10.16 -10.55 -17.19
CA CYS A 136 10.72 -9.71 -18.24
C CYS A 136 12.24 -9.64 -18.11
N PRO A 137 13.01 -9.93 -19.18
CA PRO A 137 14.47 -9.97 -19.08
C PRO A 137 15.13 -8.60 -18.89
N ASN A 138 14.47 -7.53 -19.32
CA ASN A 138 15.01 -6.18 -19.23
C ASN A 138 13.99 -5.27 -18.53
N VAL A 139 14.24 -4.91 -17.29
CA VAL A 139 13.38 -4.02 -16.50
C VAL A 139 14.20 -2.83 -16.02
N LYS A 140 13.73 -1.63 -16.34
CA LYS A 140 14.26 -0.38 -15.83
C LYS A 140 13.17 0.33 -15.03
N THR A 141 13.45 0.65 -13.77
CA THR A 141 12.56 1.40 -12.89
C THR A 141 13.21 2.69 -12.42
N VAL A 142 12.44 3.78 -12.40
CA VAL A 142 12.86 5.08 -11.88
C VAL A 142 11.75 5.62 -10.99
N ASP A 143 12.07 5.90 -9.73
CA ASP A 143 11.15 6.55 -8.80
C ASP A 143 11.73 7.89 -8.33
N GLU A 144 10.98 8.96 -8.54
CA GLU A 144 11.28 10.29 -8.05
C GLU A 144 10.25 10.71 -7.01
N ASN A 145 10.72 11.32 -5.92
CA ASN A 145 9.84 11.85 -4.88
C ASN A 145 9.97 13.38 -4.85
N VAL A 146 8.85 14.06 -5.04
CA VAL A 146 8.81 15.51 -5.02
C VAL A 146 8.14 16.04 -3.76
N ALA A 147 8.69 17.12 -3.19
CA ALA A 147 8.06 17.83 -2.10
C ALA A 147 6.96 18.74 -2.65
N ILE A 148 5.81 18.74 -1.98
CA ILE A 148 4.67 19.61 -2.31
C ILE A 148 4.11 20.25 -1.04
N ASN A 149 3.39 21.36 -1.18
CA ASN A 149 2.73 22.04 -0.07
C ASN A 149 1.47 21.31 0.39
N ALA A 150 1.67 20.10 0.94
CA ALA A 150 0.61 19.26 1.48
C ALA A 150 1.08 18.55 2.75
N GLY A 151 0.14 18.01 3.53
CA GLY A 151 0.46 17.16 4.66
C GLY A 151 1.28 15.92 4.24
N ARG A 152 2.02 15.36 5.19
CA ARG A 152 2.82 14.13 4.95
C ARG A 152 1.91 12.98 4.48
N ALA A 153 2.28 12.34 3.39
CA ALA A 153 1.63 11.10 2.99
C ALA A 153 1.90 9.99 4.02
N ARG A 154 0.95 9.08 4.15
CA ARG A 154 1.07 7.92 5.06
C ARG A 154 0.89 6.61 4.32
N ALA A 155 1.35 5.55 4.96
CA ALA A 155 1.08 4.21 4.49
C ALA A 155 -0.43 4.00 4.36
N MET A 156 -0.85 3.46 3.23
CA MET A 156 -2.23 3.07 2.99
C MET A 156 -2.22 1.74 2.23
N ARG A 157 -2.79 0.71 2.82
CA ARG A 157 -2.95 -0.68 2.33
C ARG A 157 -2.17 -1.00 1.06
N ALA A 158 -1.06 -1.76 1.18
CA ALA A 158 -0.11 -2.06 0.11
C ALA A 158 0.54 -0.80 -0.52
N PRO A 159 1.35 0.00 0.22
CA PRO A 159 1.98 1.21 -0.29
C PRO A 159 2.71 0.99 -1.63
N GLY A 160 2.39 1.82 -2.63
CA GLY A 160 2.95 1.77 -3.97
C GLY A 160 2.36 0.71 -4.91
N PHE A 161 1.92 -0.44 -4.40
CA PHE A 161 1.42 -1.53 -5.24
C PHE A 161 0.13 -1.20 -6.02
N PRO A 162 -0.92 -0.60 -5.43
CA PRO A 162 -2.11 -0.25 -6.21
C PRO A 162 -1.83 0.76 -7.32
N GLN A 163 -0.98 1.77 -7.05
CA GLN A 163 -0.61 2.76 -8.06
C GLN A 163 0.17 2.09 -9.20
N GLY A 164 1.23 1.32 -8.86
CA GLY A 164 2.05 0.64 -9.84
C GLY A 164 1.26 -0.41 -10.65
N ALA A 165 0.39 -1.18 -10.00
CA ALA A 165 -0.45 -2.14 -10.68
C ALA A 165 -1.39 -1.45 -11.67
N TRP A 166 -2.04 -0.36 -11.27
CA TRP A 166 -2.93 0.38 -12.16
C TRP A 166 -2.23 0.81 -13.46
N ALA A 167 -1.03 1.36 -13.36
CA ALA A 167 -0.29 1.84 -14.55
C ALA A 167 0.23 0.68 -15.41
N LEU A 168 0.83 -0.35 -14.78
CA LEU A 168 1.40 -1.49 -15.53
C LEU A 168 0.31 -2.28 -16.24
N GLU A 169 -0.83 -2.51 -15.57
CA GLU A 169 -1.93 -3.29 -16.12
C GLU A 169 -2.63 -2.59 -17.28
N GLN A 170 -2.71 -1.25 -17.28
CA GLN A 170 -3.17 -0.47 -18.44
C GLN A 170 -2.22 -0.67 -19.63
N ALA A 171 -0.91 -0.61 -19.41
CA ALA A 171 0.07 -0.84 -20.46
C ALA A 171 0.01 -2.28 -21.00
N MET A 172 -0.27 -3.27 -20.13
CA MET A 172 -0.46 -4.67 -20.57
C MET A 172 -1.72 -4.84 -21.43
N ASP A 173 -2.81 -4.15 -21.09
CA ASP A 173 -4.04 -4.20 -21.89
C ASP A 173 -3.85 -3.52 -23.25
N GLU A 174 -3.19 -2.36 -23.31
CA GLU A 174 -2.83 -1.72 -24.58
C GLU A 174 -1.92 -2.59 -25.44
N LEU A 175 -0.95 -3.27 -24.85
CA LEU A 175 -0.07 -4.21 -25.52
C LEU A 175 -0.86 -5.39 -26.09
N ALA A 176 -1.79 -5.96 -25.31
CA ALA A 176 -2.65 -7.05 -25.74
C ALA A 176 -3.47 -6.66 -26.99
N VAL A 177 -4.05 -5.45 -26.97
CA VAL A 177 -4.79 -4.90 -28.13
C VAL A 177 -3.89 -4.74 -29.34
N LYS A 178 -2.70 -4.16 -29.18
CA LYS A 178 -1.73 -3.95 -30.29
C LYS A 178 -1.25 -5.26 -30.93
N LEU A 179 -1.10 -6.30 -30.11
CA LEU A 179 -0.67 -7.63 -30.59
C LEU A 179 -1.83 -8.50 -31.09
N GLY A 180 -3.08 -8.12 -30.83
CA GLY A 180 -4.24 -8.95 -31.12
C GLY A 180 -4.32 -10.20 -30.22
N ILE A 181 -3.69 -10.18 -29.06
CA ILE A 181 -3.64 -11.29 -28.10
C ILE A 181 -4.73 -11.06 -27.02
N ASP A 182 -5.30 -12.16 -26.54
CA ASP A 182 -6.21 -12.11 -25.40
C ASP A 182 -5.49 -11.58 -24.15
N PRO A 183 -6.02 -10.59 -23.40
CA PRO A 183 -5.38 -10.03 -22.21
C PRO A 183 -5.06 -11.06 -21.11
N VAL A 184 -5.89 -12.08 -20.94
CA VAL A 184 -5.62 -13.19 -20.01
C VAL A 184 -4.46 -14.04 -20.53
N ALA A 185 -4.48 -14.37 -21.81
CA ALA A 185 -3.42 -15.17 -22.45
C ALA A 185 -2.07 -14.43 -22.40
N LEU A 186 -2.03 -13.13 -22.67
CA LEU A 186 -0.81 -12.32 -22.56
C LEU A 186 -0.22 -12.37 -21.15
N ARG A 187 -1.05 -12.27 -20.13
CA ARG A 187 -0.61 -12.35 -18.72
C ARG A 187 -0.11 -13.75 -18.38
N LEU A 188 -0.82 -14.78 -18.80
CA LEU A 188 -0.42 -16.19 -18.57
C LEU A 188 0.92 -16.52 -19.21
N ALA A 189 1.23 -15.96 -20.40
CA ALA A 189 2.50 -16.16 -21.09
C ALA A 189 3.71 -15.59 -20.30
N ASN A 190 3.46 -14.67 -19.37
CA ASN A 190 4.49 -13.93 -18.65
C ASN A 190 4.43 -14.11 -17.12
N VAL A 191 3.70 -15.11 -16.61
CA VAL A 191 3.63 -15.39 -15.17
C VAL A 191 5.01 -15.74 -14.64
N PRO A 192 5.50 -15.05 -13.58
CA PRO A 192 6.82 -15.30 -13.04
C PRO A 192 6.86 -16.58 -12.21
N LYS A 193 7.96 -17.32 -12.32
CA LYS A 193 8.27 -18.49 -11.47
C LYS A 193 9.21 -18.15 -10.32
N VAL A 194 9.91 -17.04 -10.45
CA VAL A 194 10.92 -16.56 -9.50
C VAL A 194 10.77 -15.06 -9.29
N SER A 195 11.19 -14.56 -8.14
CA SER A 195 11.27 -13.13 -7.89
C SER A 195 12.55 -12.56 -8.50
N GLN A 196 12.44 -11.82 -9.60
CA GLN A 196 13.57 -11.13 -10.22
C GLN A 196 14.17 -10.07 -9.27
N ARG A 197 13.34 -9.40 -8.49
CA ARG A 197 13.74 -8.43 -7.47
C ARG A 197 14.62 -9.05 -6.38
N ARG A 198 14.43 -10.33 -6.07
CA ARG A 198 15.21 -11.07 -5.05
C ARG A 198 16.29 -11.95 -5.66
N GLY A 199 16.88 -11.55 -6.78
CA GLY A 199 17.95 -12.30 -7.41
C GLY A 199 17.50 -13.66 -7.95
N ASN A 200 16.31 -13.74 -8.51
CA ASN A 200 15.72 -14.95 -9.07
C ASN A 200 15.45 -16.08 -8.05
N GLN A 201 15.23 -15.73 -6.79
CA GLN A 201 14.80 -16.70 -5.80
C GLN A 201 13.40 -17.24 -6.12
N PRO A 202 13.15 -18.55 -5.99
CA PRO A 202 11.82 -19.09 -6.20
C PRO A 202 10.83 -18.55 -5.17
N TYR A 203 9.58 -18.38 -5.60
CA TYR A 203 8.51 -18.08 -4.65
C TYR A 203 8.24 -19.31 -3.76
N THR A 204 7.95 -19.08 -2.50
CA THR A 204 7.54 -20.16 -1.56
C THR A 204 6.19 -20.74 -1.96
N SER A 205 5.31 -19.90 -2.52
CA SER A 205 4.05 -20.31 -3.15
C SER A 205 3.60 -19.22 -4.10
N THR A 206 2.96 -19.60 -5.20
CA THR A 206 2.32 -18.69 -6.15
C THR A 206 1.17 -19.40 -6.83
N GLY A 207 0.05 -18.72 -7.01
CA GLY A 207 -1.14 -19.22 -7.69
C GLY A 207 -1.64 -18.26 -8.76
N LEU A 208 -0.79 -17.33 -9.27
CA LEU A 208 -1.22 -16.30 -10.22
C LEU A 208 -1.79 -16.92 -11.51
N ALA A 209 -1.16 -17.97 -12.04
CA ALA A 209 -1.63 -18.62 -13.25
C ALA A 209 -3.00 -19.28 -13.06
N GLU A 210 -3.20 -19.95 -11.94
CA GLU A 210 -4.46 -20.57 -11.55
C GLU A 210 -5.54 -19.50 -11.35
N CYS A 211 -5.24 -18.44 -10.62
CA CYS A 211 -6.16 -17.31 -10.40
C CYS A 211 -6.61 -16.68 -11.74
N LEU A 212 -5.71 -16.50 -12.69
CA LEU A 212 -6.04 -15.98 -14.01
C LEU A 212 -6.95 -16.92 -14.79
N ARG A 213 -6.64 -18.25 -14.83
CA ARG A 213 -7.45 -19.23 -15.56
C ARG A 213 -8.82 -19.44 -14.95
N ASP A 214 -8.84 -19.69 -13.64
CA ASP A 214 -10.07 -20.03 -12.94
C ASP A 214 -10.97 -18.79 -12.78
N GLY A 215 -10.37 -17.63 -12.53
CA GLY A 215 -11.08 -16.35 -12.50
C GLY A 215 -11.72 -16.01 -13.86
N ALA A 216 -10.97 -16.15 -14.94
CA ALA A 216 -11.50 -15.93 -16.29
C ALA A 216 -12.64 -16.91 -16.61
N LYS A 217 -12.49 -18.19 -16.28
CA LYS A 217 -13.53 -19.20 -16.46
C LYS A 217 -14.78 -18.90 -15.65
N ALA A 218 -14.63 -18.61 -14.36
CA ALA A 218 -15.76 -18.32 -13.46
C ALA A 218 -16.51 -17.04 -13.88
N PHE A 219 -15.79 -16.06 -14.45
CA PHE A 219 -16.35 -14.82 -14.95
C PHE A 219 -17.08 -14.97 -16.30
N GLY A 220 -16.87 -16.08 -17.04
CA GLY A 220 -17.40 -16.24 -18.41
C GLY A 220 -16.64 -15.37 -19.41
N TRP A 221 -15.32 -15.21 -19.25
CA TRP A 221 -14.48 -14.28 -20.03
C TRP A 221 -14.60 -14.48 -21.53
N GLU A 222 -14.55 -15.72 -22.01
CA GLU A 222 -14.60 -16.03 -23.42
C GLU A 222 -15.97 -15.68 -24.04
N GLU A 223 -17.07 -16.04 -23.38
CA GLU A 223 -18.42 -15.75 -23.85
C GLU A 223 -18.67 -14.24 -23.90
N LEU A 224 -18.26 -13.52 -22.88
CA LEU A 224 -18.41 -12.07 -22.79
C LEU A 224 -17.61 -11.32 -23.88
N ARG A 225 -16.42 -11.82 -24.22
CA ARG A 225 -15.61 -11.24 -25.31
C ARG A 225 -16.20 -11.50 -26.69
N ARG A 226 -16.85 -12.65 -26.90
CA ARG A 226 -17.50 -12.99 -28.15
C ARG A 226 -18.89 -12.34 -28.29
N ALA A 227 -19.49 -11.93 -27.19
CA ALA A 227 -20.82 -11.34 -27.18
C ALA A 227 -20.86 -10.03 -27.98
N LYS A 228 -21.96 -9.83 -28.73
CA LYS A 228 -22.20 -8.57 -29.44
C LYS A 228 -22.34 -7.44 -28.41
N LYS A 229 -21.58 -6.36 -28.62
CA LYS A 229 -21.69 -5.17 -27.76
C LYS A 229 -23.11 -4.59 -27.88
N PRO A 230 -23.78 -4.28 -26.76
CA PRO A 230 -25.11 -3.69 -26.83
C PRO A 230 -25.07 -2.32 -27.49
N ASP A 231 -26.04 -2.07 -28.38
CA ASP A 231 -26.28 -0.76 -28.92
C ASP A 231 -27.14 0.05 -27.95
N GLY A 232 -26.77 1.33 -27.75
CA GLY A 232 -27.53 2.20 -26.86
C GLY A 232 -26.63 3.07 -25.96
N PRO A 233 -27.22 3.88 -25.09
CA PRO A 233 -26.46 4.78 -24.21
C PRO A 233 -25.68 4.05 -23.11
N VAL A 234 -26.11 2.84 -22.73
CA VAL A 234 -25.46 2.03 -21.70
C VAL A 234 -24.39 1.17 -22.37
N ARG A 235 -23.15 1.31 -21.93
CA ARG A 235 -22.00 0.50 -22.39
C ARG A 235 -21.52 -0.38 -21.23
N LYS A 236 -21.17 -1.63 -21.54
CA LYS A 236 -20.53 -2.56 -20.59
C LYS A 236 -19.11 -2.83 -21.05
N GLY A 237 -18.17 -2.81 -20.12
CA GLY A 237 -16.76 -3.15 -20.34
C GLY A 237 -16.33 -4.26 -19.38
N TYR A 238 -15.39 -5.05 -19.80
CA TYR A 238 -14.79 -6.13 -19.02
C TYR A 238 -13.28 -5.97 -19.08
N GLY A 239 -12.61 -6.15 -17.97
CA GLY A 239 -11.15 -6.06 -17.88
C GLY A 239 -10.59 -7.12 -16.94
N VAL A 240 -9.31 -7.39 -17.09
CA VAL A 240 -8.53 -8.25 -16.21
C VAL A 240 -7.30 -7.47 -15.75
N ALA A 241 -6.96 -7.61 -14.49
CA ALA A 241 -5.75 -7.04 -13.93
C ALA A 241 -5.15 -7.97 -12.89
N SER A 242 -3.83 -7.97 -12.79
CA SER A 242 -3.09 -8.70 -11.78
C SER A 242 -2.43 -7.73 -10.81
N ALA A 243 -2.22 -8.18 -9.59
CA ALA A 243 -1.45 -7.45 -8.61
C ALA A 243 -0.69 -8.42 -7.72
N LEU A 244 0.36 -7.94 -7.10
CA LEU A 244 1.06 -8.67 -6.06
C LEU A 244 1.19 -7.82 -4.80
N TRP A 245 1.38 -8.50 -3.69
CA TRP A 245 1.81 -7.89 -2.44
C TRP A 245 3.03 -8.65 -1.95
N GLY A 246 4.17 -7.98 -1.94
CA GLY A 246 5.39 -8.54 -1.39
C GLY A 246 5.44 -8.33 0.12
N TYR A 247 5.14 -9.36 0.88
CA TYR A 247 5.31 -9.35 2.32
C TYR A 247 6.45 -10.28 2.72
N GLY A 248 7.42 -9.77 3.48
CA GLY A 248 8.39 -10.57 4.21
C GLY A 248 7.82 -10.89 5.60
N GLY A 249 8.18 -12.01 6.19
CA GLY A 249 7.79 -12.32 7.55
C GLY A 249 8.10 -11.17 8.52
N GLY A 250 7.19 -10.88 9.43
CA GLY A 250 7.43 -9.91 10.50
C GLY A 250 8.47 -10.42 11.51
N PRO A 251 8.84 -9.61 12.50
CA PRO A 251 9.71 -10.05 13.58
C PRO A 251 9.09 -11.27 14.28
N PRO A 252 9.89 -12.22 14.76
CA PRO A 252 9.38 -13.39 15.45
C PRO A 252 8.62 -12.96 16.71
N ALA A 253 7.47 -13.57 16.96
CA ALA A 253 6.77 -13.44 18.23
C ALA A 253 7.38 -14.41 19.25
N THR A 254 7.77 -13.91 20.41
CA THR A 254 8.26 -14.72 21.52
C THR A 254 7.25 -14.70 22.68
N VAL A 255 6.83 -15.88 23.12
CA VAL A 255 5.96 -16.02 24.28
C VAL A 255 6.74 -16.78 25.36
N ILE A 256 6.88 -16.19 26.54
CA ILE A 256 7.49 -16.82 27.72
C ILE A 256 6.38 -17.14 28.71
N VAL A 257 6.17 -18.43 28.97
CA VAL A 257 5.22 -18.91 30.00
C VAL A 257 6.04 -19.45 31.17
N LYS A 258 5.81 -18.91 32.36
CA LYS A 258 6.36 -19.43 33.61
C LYS A 258 5.22 -20.05 34.42
N LEU A 259 5.39 -21.31 34.77
CA LEU A 259 4.53 -22.01 35.75
C LEU A 259 5.30 -22.06 37.08
N TYR A 260 4.65 -21.68 38.17
CA TYR A 260 5.21 -21.72 39.53
C TYR A 260 4.56 -22.84 40.34
#